data_6480d6bf33f3a3c41cfd4926b32b8ee5
#
_entry.id   6480d6bf33f3a3c41cfd4926b32b8ee5
#
_cell.length_a   1.000
_cell.length_b   1.000
_cell.length_c   1.000
_cell.angle_alpha   90.00
_cell.angle_beta   90.00
_cell.angle_gamma   90.00
#
_symmetry.space_group_name_H-M   'P 1'
#
loop_
_entity.id
_entity.type
_entity.pdbx_description
1 polymer ?
#
loop_
_entity_poly.entity_id
_entity_poly.type
_entity_poly.pdbx_seq_one_letter_code
_entity_poly.pdbx_strand_id
1 'polypeptide(L)'
;MARPNEADRGTDRALADLERRINSVYSQAAKELQEEIDAFFKHFADQDKKMQDLIGQKRNGKEWTEKDYQQWRLNQMGRGARLEALRDKLAERATEAKEVALAYVNDATPEIYSLNRNYTAYTIESVHPSADFTLFDEQTVKRLIVEQPDVMPYYPERLALKRGIDLAFGKQQITASVTGSILQGRSIKQISDDLQSRIVTMSRVSAIRAARTAVTAAQNAGRMDSYAAADEMWGIKSKKKWVATKDLRTRHDHGMADNQIVDYDQPFDVGGYKMMFPGDGSLGAPGHELYNCRCTVVNATDDDLEAERHMMRVKNPETGEYELVKKKSYKEWYDEKKAQY
;
A
#
# COMPACT_ATOMS: atom_id res chain seq x y z
N MET A 1 -21.02 -4.34 -14.40
CA MET A 1 -20.08 -4.68 -13.30
C MET A 1 -20.82 -5.57 -12.32
N ALA A 2 -20.28 -6.71 -11.97
CA ALA A 2 -20.78 -7.47 -10.82
C ALA A 2 -20.69 -6.58 -9.57
N ARG A 3 -21.67 -6.68 -8.67
CA ARG A 3 -21.64 -5.93 -7.40
C ARG A 3 -20.47 -6.44 -6.55
N PRO A 4 -19.74 -5.56 -5.85
CA PRO A 4 -18.69 -6.00 -4.93
C PRO A 4 -19.26 -7.00 -3.91
N ASN A 5 -18.61 -8.13 -3.76
CA ASN A 5 -19.00 -9.15 -2.79
C ASN A 5 -18.67 -8.70 -1.35
N GLU A 6 -18.96 -9.54 -0.35
CA GLU A 6 -18.73 -9.19 1.05
C GLU A 6 -17.25 -9.03 1.39
N ALA A 7 -16.39 -9.88 0.83
CA ALA A 7 -14.94 -9.79 1.03
C ALA A 7 -14.37 -8.54 0.35
N ASP A 8 -14.83 -8.17 -0.86
CA ASP A 8 -14.42 -6.93 -1.51
C ASP A 8 -14.77 -5.72 -0.66
N ARG A 9 -16.01 -5.64 -0.16
CA ARG A 9 -16.44 -4.55 0.72
C ARG A 9 -15.66 -4.52 2.06
N GLY A 10 -15.31 -5.68 2.59
CA GLY A 10 -14.45 -5.80 3.79
C GLY A 10 -13.06 -5.28 3.52
N THR A 11 -12.45 -5.67 2.42
CA THR A 11 -11.13 -5.21 1.97
C THR A 11 -11.10 -3.69 1.74
N ASP A 12 -12.13 -3.14 1.07
CA ASP A 12 -12.24 -1.70 0.83
C ASP A 12 -12.34 -0.90 2.15
N ARG A 13 -13.12 -1.41 3.13
CA ARG A 13 -13.22 -0.79 4.47
C ARG A 13 -11.89 -0.83 5.20
N ALA A 14 -11.19 -1.96 5.19
CA ALA A 14 -9.88 -2.13 5.82
C ALA A 14 -8.84 -1.19 5.19
N LEU A 15 -8.83 -1.09 3.85
CA LEU A 15 -7.95 -0.14 3.16
C LEU A 15 -8.27 1.31 3.52
N ALA A 16 -9.53 1.71 3.55
CA ALA A 16 -9.92 3.08 3.91
C ALA A 16 -9.55 3.41 5.37
N ASP A 17 -9.66 2.46 6.29
CA ASP A 17 -9.20 2.64 7.67
C ASP A 17 -7.67 2.78 7.75
N LEU A 18 -6.96 1.91 7.07
CA LEU A 18 -5.50 1.95 6.99
C LEU A 18 -5.00 3.28 6.43
N GLU A 19 -5.60 3.78 5.35
CA GLU A 19 -5.27 5.10 4.78
C GLU A 19 -5.53 6.25 5.76
N ARG A 20 -6.61 6.19 6.55
CA ARG A 20 -6.89 7.19 7.61
C ARG A 20 -5.82 7.17 8.69
N ARG A 21 -5.43 5.99 9.18
CA ARG A 21 -4.37 5.82 10.20
C ARG A 21 -3.04 6.34 9.68
N ILE A 22 -2.64 5.99 8.46
CA ILE A 22 -1.43 6.51 7.81
C ILE A 22 -1.48 8.03 7.69
N ASN A 23 -2.58 8.59 7.21
CA ASN A 23 -2.74 10.05 7.10
C ASN A 23 -2.63 10.75 8.47
N SER A 24 -3.16 10.16 9.54
CA SER A 24 -3.05 10.70 10.91
C SER A 24 -1.59 10.76 11.38
N VAL A 25 -0.81 9.68 11.16
CA VAL A 25 0.63 9.65 11.49
C VAL A 25 1.39 10.76 10.79
N TYR A 26 1.18 10.91 9.48
CA TYR A 26 1.88 11.95 8.71
C TYR A 26 1.37 13.36 9.02
N SER A 27 0.11 13.54 9.40
CA SER A 27 -0.40 14.83 9.85
C SER A 27 0.23 15.26 11.17
N GLN A 28 0.44 14.33 12.09
CA GLN A 28 1.13 14.60 13.35
C GLN A 28 2.60 14.92 13.11
N ALA A 29 3.31 14.08 12.33
CA ALA A 29 4.69 14.33 11.95
C ALA A 29 4.87 15.69 11.25
N ALA A 30 3.92 16.08 10.39
CA ALA A 30 3.94 17.37 9.71
C ALA A 30 3.93 18.57 10.67
N LYS A 31 3.12 18.51 11.73
CA LYS A 31 3.06 19.60 12.74
C LYS A 31 4.40 19.73 13.48
N GLU A 32 4.94 18.61 13.95
CA GLU A 32 6.21 18.59 14.68
C GLU A 32 7.39 19.02 13.81
N LEU A 33 7.41 18.59 12.54
CA LEU A 33 8.42 19.02 11.57
C LEU A 33 8.31 20.52 11.27
N GLN A 34 7.10 21.06 11.19
CA GLN A 34 6.90 22.50 10.97
C GLN A 34 7.45 23.33 12.12
N GLU A 35 7.20 22.92 13.37
CA GLU A 35 7.73 23.61 14.56
C GLU A 35 9.27 23.67 14.55
N GLU A 36 9.94 22.58 14.21
CA GLU A 36 11.41 22.52 14.09
C GLU A 36 11.93 23.40 12.94
N ILE A 37 11.26 23.38 11.78
CA ILE A 37 11.60 24.19 10.62
C ILE A 37 11.43 25.69 10.94
N ASP A 38 10.33 26.06 11.55
CA ASP A 38 10.03 27.46 11.90
C ASP A 38 11.03 28.00 12.96
N ALA A 39 11.36 27.17 13.96
CA ALA A 39 12.36 27.52 14.96
C ALA A 39 13.74 27.76 14.34
N PHE A 40 14.13 26.92 13.37
CA PHE A 40 15.39 27.07 12.63
C PHE A 40 15.42 28.38 11.83
N PHE A 41 14.40 28.65 11.04
CA PHE A 41 14.39 29.84 10.16
C PHE A 41 14.16 31.15 10.91
N LYS A 42 13.40 31.13 12.02
CA LYS A 42 13.21 32.30 12.87
C LYS A 42 14.54 32.90 13.35
N HIS A 43 15.51 32.04 13.61
CA HIS A 43 16.86 32.48 14.03
C HIS A 43 17.56 33.35 12.98
N PHE A 44 17.27 33.17 11.70
CA PHE A 44 17.90 33.89 10.61
C PHE A 44 17.06 35.05 10.06
N ALA A 45 15.77 35.13 10.39
CA ALA A 45 14.82 36.04 9.74
C ALA A 45 15.24 37.51 9.79
N ASP A 46 15.69 37.98 10.96
CA ASP A 46 16.12 39.38 11.13
C ASP A 46 17.40 39.69 10.38
N GLN A 47 18.34 38.75 10.34
CA GLN A 47 19.60 38.92 9.61
C GLN A 47 19.39 38.82 8.11
N ASP A 48 18.54 37.91 7.67
CA ASP A 48 18.21 37.73 6.25
C ASP A 48 17.63 39.00 5.65
N LYS A 49 16.66 39.65 6.36
CA LYS A 49 16.11 40.94 5.96
C LYS A 49 17.16 42.03 5.88
N LYS A 50 18.00 42.15 6.93
CA LYS A 50 19.08 43.17 6.95
C LYS A 50 20.07 43.01 5.80
N MET A 51 20.42 41.74 5.48
CA MET A 51 21.36 41.46 4.41
C MET A 51 20.76 41.62 3.02
N GLN A 52 19.44 41.39 2.89
CA GLN A 52 18.69 41.70 1.67
C GLN A 52 18.60 43.20 1.41
N ASP A 53 18.34 43.98 2.43
CA ASP A 53 18.24 45.47 2.34
C ASP A 53 19.58 46.12 1.98
N LEU A 54 20.70 45.42 2.10
CA LEU A 54 22.03 45.90 1.68
C LEU A 54 22.31 45.78 0.18
N ILE A 55 21.48 45.05 -0.58
CA ILE A 55 21.71 44.86 -2.03
C ILE A 55 21.73 46.24 -2.71
N GLY A 56 22.75 46.49 -3.53
CA GLY A 56 23.03 47.76 -4.17
C GLY A 56 23.78 48.78 -3.31
N GLN A 57 24.04 48.48 -2.03
CA GLN A 57 24.80 49.35 -1.13
C GLN A 57 26.27 48.93 -1.05
N LYS A 58 27.15 49.84 -0.63
CA LYS A 58 28.59 49.52 -0.42
C LYS A 58 28.79 48.91 0.96
N ARG A 59 29.43 47.73 0.97
CA ARG A 59 29.89 47.04 2.20
C ARG A 59 31.38 46.76 2.08
N ASN A 60 32.17 47.21 3.03
CA ASN A 60 33.63 47.07 3.03
C ASN A 60 34.29 47.56 1.70
N GLY A 61 33.79 48.69 1.17
CA GLY A 61 34.32 49.28 -0.08
C GLY A 61 33.88 48.63 -1.40
N LYS A 62 33.12 47.54 -1.34
CA LYS A 62 32.57 46.82 -2.49
C LYS A 62 31.05 46.87 -2.49
N GLU A 63 30.45 46.97 -3.67
CA GLU A 63 29.00 46.86 -3.83
C GLU A 63 28.52 45.46 -3.46
N TRP A 64 27.49 45.41 -2.58
CA TRP A 64 26.84 44.15 -2.17
C TRP A 64 25.78 43.77 -3.17
N THR A 65 26.06 42.67 -3.86
CA THR A 65 25.23 42.18 -4.96
C THR A 65 24.24 41.09 -4.51
N GLU A 66 23.22 40.81 -5.35
CA GLU A 66 22.33 39.66 -5.17
C GLU A 66 23.12 38.34 -5.00
N LYS A 67 24.21 38.19 -5.77
CA LYS A 67 25.07 36.99 -5.68
C LYS A 67 25.75 36.89 -4.29
N ASP A 68 26.21 38.04 -3.75
CA ASP A 68 26.83 38.09 -2.42
C ASP A 68 25.81 37.76 -1.33
N TYR A 69 24.57 38.24 -1.47
CA TYR A 69 23.46 37.89 -0.59
C TYR A 69 23.10 36.40 -0.64
N GLN A 70 22.96 35.81 -1.82
CA GLN A 70 22.74 34.39 -1.98
C GLN A 70 23.89 33.54 -1.40
N GLN A 71 25.13 33.95 -1.61
CA GLN A 71 26.29 33.28 -1.02
C GLN A 71 26.28 33.36 0.51
N TRP A 72 25.89 34.51 1.05
CA TRP A 72 25.73 34.69 2.49
C TRP A 72 24.65 33.73 3.04
N ARG A 73 23.49 33.65 2.39
CA ARG A 73 22.43 32.72 2.76
C ARG A 73 22.88 31.27 2.75
N LEU A 74 23.60 30.84 1.71
CA LEU A 74 24.17 29.52 1.63
C LEU A 74 25.12 29.21 2.80
N ASN A 75 25.96 30.19 3.15
CA ASN A 75 26.90 30.01 4.24
C ASN A 75 26.23 29.98 5.62
N GLN A 76 25.15 30.74 5.83
CA GLN A 76 24.43 30.81 7.10
C GLN A 76 23.38 29.72 7.28
N MET A 77 22.56 29.48 6.25
CA MET A 77 21.43 28.59 6.31
C MET A 77 21.62 27.28 5.55
N GLY A 78 22.43 27.31 4.47
CA GLY A 78 22.62 26.17 3.57
C GLY A 78 23.76 25.21 3.98
N ARG A 79 24.54 25.55 4.99
CA ARG A 79 25.71 24.78 5.46
C ARG A 79 25.91 24.90 6.96
N GLY A 80 26.69 23.96 7.52
CA GLY A 80 27.13 23.98 8.91
C GLY A 80 26.26 23.18 9.88
N ALA A 81 26.74 23.10 11.12
CA ALA A 81 26.23 22.20 12.16
C ALA A 81 24.72 22.40 12.46
N ARG A 82 24.18 23.62 12.31
CA ARG A 82 22.75 23.89 12.56
C ARG A 82 21.85 23.25 11.51
N LEU A 83 22.21 23.37 10.21
CA LEU A 83 21.46 22.71 9.15
C LEU A 83 21.61 21.19 9.28
N GLU A 84 22.79 20.70 9.65
CA GLU A 84 23.01 19.28 9.87
C GLU A 84 22.13 18.74 11.00
N ALA A 85 22.05 19.46 12.12
CA ALA A 85 21.19 19.09 13.24
C ALA A 85 19.69 19.11 12.84
N LEU A 86 19.22 20.14 12.14
CA LEU A 86 17.86 20.17 11.60
C LEU A 86 17.59 19.01 10.64
N ARG A 87 18.48 18.81 9.68
CA ARG A 87 18.39 17.73 8.70
C ARG A 87 18.27 16.37 9.39
N ASP A 88 19.09 16.11 10.39
CA ASP A 88 19.12 14.84 11.10
C ASP A 88 17.82 14.60 11.88
N LYS A 89 17.31 15.61 12.58
CA LYS A 89 16.00 15.55 13.24
C LYS A 89 14.83 15.31 12.27
N LEU A 90 14.79 16.06 11.16
CA LEU A 90 13.72 15.94 10.19
C LEU A 90 13.74 14.57 9.48
N ALA A 91 14.93 14.07 9.12
CA ALA A 91 15.08 12.76 8.50
C ALA A 91 14.68 11.63 9.46
N GLU A 92 15.08 11.72 10.73
CA GLU A 92 14.71 10.77 11.78
C GLU A 92 13.19 10.73 11.95
N ARG A 93 12.55 11.89 12.13
CA ARG A 93 11.10 11.98 12.33
C ARG A 93 10.29 11.47 11.15
N ALA A 94 10.72 11.78 9.92
CA ALA A 94 10.08 11.27 8.71
C ALA A 94 10.22 9.74 8.59
N THR A 95 11.36 9.20 9.00
CA THR A 95 11.62 7.75 9.00
C THR A 95 10.76 7.03 10.05
N GLU A 96 10.66 7.59 11.27
CA GLU A 96 9.76 7.07 12.31
C GLU A 96 8.31 7.02 11.85
N ALA A 97 7.81 8.09 11.23
CA ALA A 97 6.46 8.12 10.68
C ALA A 97 6.24 7.04 9.61
N LYS A 98 7.26 6.78 8.79
CA LYS A 98 7.22 5.69 7.79
C LYS A 98 7.19 4.32 8.45
N GLU A 99 7.98 4.09 9.49
CA GLU A 99 8.00 2.83 10.24
C GLU A 99 6.65 2.53 10.87
N VAL A 100 6.04 3.52 11.54
CA VAL A 100 4.69 3.39 12.11
C VAL A 100 3.64 3.09 11.02
N ALA A 101 3.71 3.78 9.89
CA ALA A 101 2.80 3.54 8.77
C ALA A 101 2.95 2.12 8.20
N LEU A 102 4.18 1.61 8.07
CA LEU A 102 4.44 0.24 7.62
C LEU A 102 3.97 -0.80 8.65
N ALA A 103 4.14 -0.54 9.96
CA ALA A 103 3.60 -1.41 11.00
C ALA A 103 2.08 -1.56 10.87
N TYR A 104 1.34 -0.47 10.61
CA TYR A 104 -0.10 -0.55 10.35
C TYR A 104 -0.45 -1.37 9.10
N VAL A 105 0.37 -1.31 8.07
CA VAL A 105 0.19 -2.15 6.86
C VAL A 105 0.41 -3.63 7.20
N ASN A 106 1.47 -3.93 7.95
CA ASN A 106 1.79 -5.30 8.38
C ASN A 106 0.68 -5.89 9.25
N ASP A 107 0.11 -5.09 10.16
CA ASP A 107 -0.99 -5.52 11.02
C ASP A 107 -2.29 -5.79 10.24
N ALA A 108 -2.60 -4.98 9.24
CA ALA A 108 -3.84 -5.10 8.47
C ALA A 108 -3.80 -6.22 7.43
N THR A 109 -2.63 -6.53 6.88
CA THR A 109 -2.48 -7.43 5.73
C THR A 109 -2.91 -8.87 6.01
N PRO A 110 -2.59 -9.51 7.17
CA PRO A 110 -3.05 -10.86 7.50
C PRO A 110 -4.57 -10.98 7.61
N GLU A 111 -5.26 -9.97 8.16
CA GLU A 111 -6.71 -9.94 8.25
C GLU A 111 -7.36 -9.93 6.85
N ILE A 112 -6.83 -9.11 5.94
CA ILE A 112 -7.31 -9.01 4.56
C ILE A 112 -7.11 -10.33 3.82
N TYR A 113 -5.97 -10.97 3.98
CA TYR A 113 -5.70 -12.29 3.42
C TYR A 113 -6.71 -13.32 3.94
N SER A 114 -6.85 -13.43 5.26
CA SER A 114 -7.78 -14.33 5.93
C SER A 114 -9.21 -14.15 5.45
N LEU A 115 -9.69 -12.90 5.40
CA LEU A 115 -11.03 -12.57 4.91
C LEU A 115 -11.26 -13.11 3.47
N ASN A 116 -10.34 -12.83 2.57
CA ASN A 116 -10.49 -13.21 1.17
C ASN A 116 -10.31 -14.72 0.94
N ARG A 117 -9.41 -15.34 1.68
CA ARG A 117 -9.23 -16.80 1.70
C ARG A 117 -10.50 -17.49 2.17
N ASN A 118 -11.02 -17.10 3.32
CA ASN A 118 -12.21 -17.73 3.91
C ASN A 118 -13.47 -17.48 3.07
N TYR A 119 -13.62 -16.28 2.51
CA TYR A 119 -14.74 -15.99 1.63
C TYR A 119 -14.71 -16.83 0.34
N THR A 120 -13.53 -17.02 -0.24
CA THR A 120 -13.36 -17.87 -1.42
C THR A 120 -13.62 -19.34 -1.08
N ALA A 121 -13.16 -19.83 0.06
CA ALA A 121 -13.48 -21.16 0.58
C ALA A 121 -15.01 -21.36 0.73
N TYR A 122 -15.70 -20.40 1.34
CA TYR A 122 -17.15 -20.40 1.43
C TYR A 122 -17.84 -20.48 0.05
N THR A 123 -17.35 -19.74 -0.95
CA THR A 123 -17.94 -19.80 -2.29
C THR A 123 -17.74 -21.17 -2.94
N ILE A 124 -16.56 -21.77 -2.77
CA ILE A 124 -16.26 -23.12 -3.28
C ILE A 124 -17.17 -24.17 -2.59
N GLU A 125 -17.23 -24.18 -1.25
CA GLU A 125 -18.11 -25.10 -0.51
C GLU A 125 -19.59 -24.93 -0.87
N SER A 126 -20.01 -23.73 -1.21
CA SER A 126 -21.41 -23.46 -1.63
C SER A 126 -21.80 -24.16 -2.92
N VAL A 127 -20.83 -24.54 -3.75
CA VAL A 127 -21.03 -25.20 -5.05
C VAL A 127 -20.57 -26.65 -4.97
N HIS A 128 -19.57 -26.96 -4.16
CA HIS A 128 -19.01 -28.25 -3.93
C HIS A 128 -19.22 -28.71 -2.47
N PRO A 129 -20.38 -29.28 -2.12
CA PRO A 129 -20.72 -29.64 -0.73
C PRO A 129 -19.80 -30.69 -0.10
N SER A 130 -18.97 -31.38 -0.89
CA SER A 130 -17.96 -32.33 -0.41
C SER A 130 -16.67 -31.65 0.06
N ALA A 131 -16.46 -30.37 -0.26
CA ALA A 131 -15.33 -29.61 0.24
C ALA A 131 -15.64 -29.13 1.69
N ASP A 132 -14.64 -29.20 2.55
CA ASP A 132 -14.76 -28.83 3.97
C ASP A 132 -13.49 -28.08 4.42
N PHE A 133 -13.46 -26.78 4.12
CA PHE A 133 -12.32 -25.91 4.42
C PHE A 133 -12.23 -25.60 5.91
N THR A 134 -11.00 -25.54 6.42
CA THR A 134 -10.71 -24.96 7.74
C THR A 134 -10.64 -23.44 7.65
N LEU A 135 -11.06 -22.75 8.72
CA LEU A 135 -10.88 -21.31 8.81
C LEU A 135 -9.39 -20.96 8.98
N PHE A 136 -8.96 -19.94 8.24
CA PHE A 136 -7.71 -19.24 8.54
C PHE A 136 -8.03 -18.00 9.35
N ASP A 137 -7.59 -17.95 10.58
CA ASP A 137 -7.60 -16.73 11.37
C ASP A 137 -6.32 -15.91 11.09
N GLU A 138 -6.28 -14.71 11.63
CA GLU A 138 -5.15 -13.79 11.47
C GLU A 138 -3.82 -14.40 11.98
N GLN A 139 -3.86 -15.18 13.06
CA GLN A 139 -2.68 -15.80 13.65
C GLN A 139 -2.13 -16.91 12.75
N THR A 140 -3.00 -17.68 12.15
CA THR A 140 -2.64 -18.71 11.16
C THR A 140 -1.96 -18.06 9.95
N VAL A 141 -2.51 -16.96 9.43
CA VAL A 141 -1.90 -16.23 8.32
C VAL A 141 -0.54 -15.62 8.71
N LYS A 142 -0.40 -15.06 9.92
CA LYS A 142 0.89 -14.56 10.40
C LYS A 142 1.96 -15.65 10.45
N ARG A 143 1.62 -16.86 10.90
CA ARG A 143 2.53 -18.01 10.86
C ARG A 143 2.87 -18.42 9.42
N LEU A 144 1.86 -18.52 8.56
CA LEU A 144 2.04 -18.88 7.15
C LEU A 144 3.02 -17.94 6.43
N ILE A 145 2.90 -16.61 6.65
CA ILE A 145 3.81 -15.63 6.06
C ILE A 145 5.26 -15.80 6.53
N VAL A 146 5.47 -16.22 7.77
CA VAL A 146 6.81 -16.48 8.32
C VAL A 146 7.39 -17.76 7.73
N GLU A 147 6.60 -18.83 7.67
CA GLU A 147 7.01 -20.16 7.21
C GLU A 147 7.15 -20.22 5.67
N GLN A 148 6.28 -19.52 4.96
CA GLN A 148 6.21 -19.50 3.50
C GLN A 148 6.13 -18.04 2.99
N PRO A 149 7.24 -17.29 3.04
CA PRO A 149 7.22 -15.86 2.70
C PRO A 149 6.78 -15.55 1.26
N ASP A 150 6.81 -16.53 0.36
CA ASP A 150 6.42 -16.36 -1.04
C ASP A 150 4.91 -16.36 -1.26
N VAL A 151 4.12 -16.78 -0.28
CA VAL A 151 2.64 -16.69 -0.28
C VAL A 151 2.16 -15.25 -0.40
N MET A 152 2.94 -14.30 0.17
CA MET A 152 2.68 -12.86 0.02
C MET A 152 3.94 -12.15 -0.47
N PRO A 153 4.20 -12.14 -1.79
CA PRO A 153 5.43 -11.59 -2.36
C PRO A 153 5.63 -10.09 -2.10
N TYR A 154 4.55 -9.35 -1.82
CA TYR A 154 4.60 -7.96 -1.40
C TYR A 154 4.16 -7.80 0.06
N TYR A 155 5.02 -8.21 0.99
CA TYR A 155 4.82 -7.96 2.42
C TYR A 155 5.79 -6.87 2.90
N PRO A 156 5.29 -5.74 3.44
CA PRO A 156 6.12 -4.56 3.71
C PRO A 156 7.24 -4.77 4.73
N GLU A 157 7.16 -5.78 5.59
CA GLU A 157 8.20 -6.09 6.56
C GLU A 157 9.57 -6.32 5.92
N ARG A 158 9.58 -6.87 4.69
CA ARG A 158 10.80 -6.99 3.88
C ARG A 158 11.40 -5.64 3.45
N LEU A 159 10.61 -4.55 3.52
CA LEU A 159 11.04 -3.19 3.20
C LEU A 159 11.51 -2.41 4.43
N ALA A 160 11.10 -2.80 5.64
CA ALA A 160 11.45 -2.13 6.90
C ALA A 160 12.96 -2.21 7.22
N LEU A 161 13.68 -3.20 6.68
CA LEU A 161 15.11 -3.39 6.85
C LEU A 161 16.00 -2.31 6.21
N LYS A 162 15.43 -1.23 5.66
CA LYS A 162 16.15 -0.18 4.92
C LYS A 162 16.25 1.15 5.67
N ARG A 163 16.07 1.17 7.00
CA ARG A 163 16.12 2.41 7.80
C ARG A 163 17.34 3.28 7.48
N GLY A 164 18.54 2.70 7.41
CA GLY A 164 19.74 3.44 7.08
C GLY A 164 19.74 4.09 5.70
N ILE A 165 19.15 3.42 4.70
CA ILE A 165 18.98 3.96 3.34
C ILE A 165 17.94 5.08 3.34
N ASP A 166 16.82 4.91 4.04
CA ASP A 166 15.76 5.90 4.14
C ASP A 166 16.24 7.17 4.83
N LEU A 167 17.02 7.04 5.93
CA LEU A 167 17.65 8.16 6.62
C LEU A 167 18.65 8.92 5.71
N ALA A 168 19.53 8.20 5.01
CA ALA A 168 20.49 8.81 4.10
C ALA A 168 19.79 9.56 2.95
N PHE A 169 18.77 8.95 2.36
CA PHE A 169 17.95 9.58 1.31
C PHE A 169 17.22 10.81 1.84
N GLY A 170 16.59 10.72 3.01
CA GLY A 170 15.91 11.84 3.67
C GLY A 170 16.86 13.02 3.91
N LYS A 171 18.03 12.77 4.46
CA LYS A 171 19.07 13.78 4.68
C LYS A 171 19.52 14.46 3.38
N GLN A 172 19.71 13.68 2.30
CA GLN A 172 20.06 14.21 1.00
C GLN A 172 18.96 15.11 0.43
N GLN A 173 17.69 14.69 0.51
CA GLN A 173 16.53 15.45 0.02
C GLN A 173 16.35 16.77 0.77
N ILE A 174 16.53 16.77 2.09
CA ILE A 174 16.45 17.98 2.92
C ILE A 174 17.53 18.97 2.51
N THR A 175 18.78 18.54 2.43
CA THR A 175 19.90 19.39 2.03
C THR A 175 19.68 19.98 0.63
N ALA A 176 19.27 19.15 -0.35
CA ALA A 176 19.00 19.59 -1.70
C ALA A 176 17.84 20.61 -1.78
N SER A 177 16.79 20.39 -0.97
CA SER A 177 15.63 21.30 -0.92
C SER A 177 16.04 22.68 -0.39
N VAL A 178 16.73 22.76 0.74
CA VAL A 178 17.18 24.05 1.32
C VAL A 178 18.15 24.77 0.38
N THR A 179 19.18 24.07 -0.09
CA THR A 179 20.19 24.65 -0.99
C THR A 179 19.56 25.13 -2.31
N GLY A 180 18.74 24.29 -2.95
CA GLY A 180 18.06 24.63 -4.20
C GLY A 180 17.13 25.82 -4.06
N SER A 181 16.37 25.92 -2.97
CA SER A 181 15.46 27.03 -2.73
C SER A 181 16.22 28.35 -2.45
N ILE A 182 17.36 28.30 -1.76
CA ILE A 182 18.23 29.48 -1.58
C ILE A 182 18.77 29.96 -2.93
N LEU A 183 19.27 29.04 -3.77
CA LEU A 183 19.79 29.38 -5.11
C LEU A 183 18.72 29.94 -6.05
N GLN A 184 17.44 29.57 -5.85
CA GLN A 184 16.30 30.11 -6.58
C GLN A 184 15.81 31.47 -6.03
N GLY A 185 16.48 32.03 -5.01
CA GLY A 185 16.10 33.31 -4.43
C GLY A 185 14.80 33.27 -3.62
N ARG A 186 14.35 32.09 -3.16
CA ARG A 186 13.09 31.95 -2.41
C ARG A 186 13.19 32.60 -1.03
N SER A 187 12.08 33.19 -0.57
CA SER A 187 11.98 33.72 0.79
C SER A 187 12.09 32.60 1.84
N ILE A 188 12.42 32.95 3.09
CA ILE A 188 12.48 32.01 4.21
C ILE A 188 11.17 31.22 4.32
N LYS A 189 10.01 31.88 4.22
CA LYS A 189 8.72 31.22 4.25
C LYS A 189 8.55 30.20 3.13
N GLN A 190 8.93 30.53 1.90
CA GLN A 190 8.86 29.61 0.78
C GLN A 190 9.81 28.41 0.96
N ILE A 191 10.99 28.63 1.55
CA ILE A 191 11.93 27.52 1.87
C ILE A 191 11.32 26.60 2.91
N SER A 192 10.70 27.14 3.97
CA SER A 192 10.01 26.39 5.02
C SER A 192 8.87 25.54 4.43
N ASP A 193 7.97 26.17 3.65
CA ASP A 193 6.83 25.50 3.01
C ASP A 193 7.26 24.38 2.05
N ASP A 194 8.29 24.63 1.24
CA ASP A 194 8.85 23.63 0.32
C ASP A 194 9.45 22.44 1.05
N LEU A 195 10.20 22.71 2.13
CA LEU A 195 10.86 21.66 2.91
C LEU A 195 9.84 20.75 3.56
N GLN A 196 8.83 21.33 4.21
CA GLN A 196 7.73 20.57 4.82
C GLN A 196 6.98 19.74 3.78
N SER A 197 6.57 20.36 2.68
CA SER A 197 5.82 19.68 1.62
C SER A 197 6.59 18.49 1.06
N ARG A 198 7.88 18.64 0.80
CA ARG A 198 8.71 17.56 0.24
C ARG A 198 8.85 16.40 1.20
N ILE A 199 9.20 16.65 2.46
CA ILE A 199 9.45 15.60 3.45
C ILE A 199 8.17 14.82 3.75
N VAL A 200 7.08 15.53 4.07
CA VAL A 200 5.84 14.91 4.54
C VAL A 200 5.05 14.31 3.38
N THR A 201 4.87 15.06 2.29
CA THR A 201 4.00 14.63 1.18
C THR A 201 4.59 13.44 0.44
N MET A 202 5.89 13.45 0.13
CA MET A 202 6.53 12.34 -0.58
C MET A 202 6.52 11.05 0.26
N SER A 203 6.83 11.13 1.56
CA SER A 203 6.82 9.98 2.45
C SER A 203 5.41 9.42 2.64
N ARG A 204 4.40 10.28 2.82
CA ARG A 204 3.00 9.89 2.94
C ARG A 204 2.48 9.20 1.68
N VAL A 205 2.74 9.76 0.50
CA VAL A 205 2.35 9.16 -0.79
C VAL A 205 3.00 7.79 -0.98
N SER A 206 4.26 7.65 -0.59
CA SER A 206 4.97 6.38 -0.62
C SER A 206 4.34 5.34 0.31
N ALA A 207 3.98 5.73 1.54
CA ALA A 207 3.34 4.84 2.51
C ALA A 207 1.94 4.39 2.05
N ILE A 208 1.12 5.30 1.54
CA ILE A 208 -0.21 4.97 0.99
C ILE A 208 -0.08 4.04 -0.22
N ARG A 209 0.90 4.29 -1.09
CA ARG A 209 1.18 3.40 -2.22
C ARG A 209 1.56 2.00 -1.75
N ALA A 210 2.42 1.89 -0.72
CA ALA A 210 2.79 0.61 -0.13
C ALA A 210 1.56 -0.11 0.45
N ALA A 211 0.70 0.61 1.19
CA ALA A 211 -0.52 0.07 1.76
C ALA A 211 -1.46 -0.51 0.67
N ARG A 212 -1.76 0.27 -0.36
CA ARG A 212 -2.61 -0.18 -1.48
C ARG A 212 -2.05 -1.41 -2.17
N THR A 213 -0.74 -1.43 -2.41
CA THR A 213 -0.09 -2.57 -3.08
C THR A 213 -0.15 -3.83 -2.21
N ALA A 214 0.14 -3.70 -0.91
CA ALA A 214 0.07 -4.82 0.03
C ALA A 214 -1.35 -5.37 0.20
N VAL A 215 -2.35 -4.49 0.29
CA VAL A 215 -3.77 -4.87 0.38
C VAL A 215 -4.21 -5.63 -0.87
N THR A 216 -3.87 -5.13 -2.07
CA THR A 216 -4.19 -5.83 -3.33
C THR A 216 -3.51 -7.20 -3.41
N ALA A 217 -2.25 -7.29 -3.03
CA ALA A 217 -1.53 -8.55 -3.00
C ALA A 217 -2.15 -9.54 -2.01
N ALA A 218 -2.45 -9.12 -0.78
CA ALA A 218 -3.06 -9.96 0.25
C ALA A 218 -4.46 -10.45 -0.13
N GLN A 219 -5.29 -9.57 -0.68
CA GLN A 219 -6.62 -9.93 -1.18
C GLN A 219 -6.54 -11.06 -2.22
N ASN A 220 -5.70 -10.90 -3.22
CA ASN A 220 -5.61 -11.86 -4.31
C ASN A 220 -4.86 -13.13 -3.89
N ALA A 221 -3.82 -13.02 -3.07
CA ALA A 221 -3.10 -14.19 -2.53
C ALA A 221 -4.01 -15.09 -1.69
N GLY A 222 -4.86 -14.50 -0.82
CA GLY A 222 -5.83 -15.27 -0.04
C GLY A 222 -6.81 -16.04 -0.93
N ARG A 223 -7.28 -15.45 -2.03
CA ARG A 223 -8.15 -16.14 -3.01
C ARG A 223 -7.42 -17.30 -3.68
N MET A 224 -6.18 -17.06 -4.10
CA MET A 224 -5.35 -18.10 -4.74
C MET A 224 -5.07 -19.27 -3.81
N ASP A 225 -4.86 -19.02 -2.51
CA ASP A 225 -4.70 -20.07 -1.51
C ASP A 225 -5.91 -21.03 -1.46
N SER A 226 -7.13 -20.48 -1.48
CA SER A 226 -8.33 -21.33 -1.52
C SER A 226 -8.46 -22.14 -2.81
N TYR A 227 -8.06 -21.60 -3.97
CA TYR A 227 -8.07 -22.37 -5.22
C TYR A 227 -7.05 -23.49 -5.17
N ALA A 228 -5.86 -23.26 -4.65
CA ALA A 228 -4.83 -24.28 -4.50
C ALA A 228 -5.27 -25.37 -3.52
N ALA A 229 -5.82 -25.00 -2.36
CA ALA A 229 -6.33 -25.95 -1.38
C ALA A 229 -7.50 -26.77 -1.93
N ALA A 230 -8.38 -26.19 -2.73
CA ALA A 230 -9.49 -26.91 -3.39
C ALA A 230 -9.01 -28.00 -4.33
N ASP A 231 -7.97 -27.71 -5.12
CA ASP A 231 -7.37 -28.71 -6.01
C ASP A 231 -6.62 -29.79 -5.22
N GLU A 232 -5.78 -29.39 -4.28
CA GLU A 232 -4.95 -30.31 -3.50
C GLU A 232 -5.78 -31.29 -2.67
N MET A 233 -6.82 -30.79 -1.99
CA MET A 233 -7.60 -31.60 -1.05
C MET A 233 -8.75 -32.36 -1.69
N TRP A 234 -9.37 -31.82 -2.74
CA TRP A 234 -10.59 -32.39 -3.34
C TRP A 234 -10.54 -32.54 -4.86
N GLY A 235 -9.42 -32.18 -5.52
CA GLY A 235 -9.28 -32.25 -6.97
C GLY A 235 -10.19 -31.26 -7.73
N ILE A 236 -10.67 -30.20 -7.05
CA ILE A 236 -11.54 -29.18 -7.65
C ILE A 236 -10.69 -28.20 -8.43
N LYS A 237 -10.69 -28.35 -9.76
CA LYS A 237 -9.94 -27.48 -10.69
C LYS A 237 -10.69 -26.17 -10.93
N SER A 238 -10.14 -25.07 -10.45
CA SER A 238 -10.69 -23.74 -10.68
C SER A 238 -10.03 -23.04 -11.86
N LYS A 239 -10.77 -22.21 -12.57
CA LYS A 239 -10.23 -21.19 -13.49
C LYS A 239 -10.34 -19.83 -12.84
N LYS A 240 -9.32 -19.00 -13.04
CA LYS A 240 -9.31 -17.63 -12.54
C LYS A 240 -9.41 -16.63 -13.69
N LYS A 241 -10.08 -15.51 -13.39
CA LYS A 241 -10.26 -14.41 -14.32
C LYS A 241 -9.70 -13.12 -13.75
N TRP A 242 -8.93 -12.41 -14.56
CA TRP A 242 -8.49 -11.05 -14.24
C TRP A 242 -9.65 -10.07 -14.35
N VAL A 243 -9.89 -9.27 -13.33
CA VAL A 243 -10.90 -8.21 -13.32
C VAL A 243 -10.20 -6.88 -13.07
N ALA A 244 -10.11 -6.06 -14.11
CA ALA A 244 -9.54 -4.73 -14.00
C ALA A 244 -10.55 -3.72 -13.45
N THR A 245 -10.09 -2.77 -12.66
CA THR A 245 -10.89 -1.61 -12.27
C THR A 245 -11.12 -0.73 -13.50
N LYS A 246 -12.38 -0.43 -13.84
CA LYS A 246 -12.73 0.33 -15.07
C LYS A 246 -12.80 1.82 -14.79
N ASP A 247 -11.66 2.49 -14.65
CA ASP A 247 -11.57 3.94 -14.54
C ASP A 247 -10.34 4.50 -15.30
N LEU A 248 -10.24 5.83 -15.39
CA LEU A 248 -9.17 6.52 -16.11
C LEU A 248 -7.75 6.34 -15.48
N ARG A 249 -7.65 5.71 -14.31
CA ARG A 249 -6.38 5.42 -13.63
C ARG A 249 -5.91 3.99 -13.86
N THR A 250 -6.71 3.17 -14.53
CA THR A 250 -6.33 1.80 -14.87
C THR A 250 -5.29 1.84 -15.98
N ARG A 251 -4.18 1.11 -15.77
CA ARG A 251 -3.11 1.01 -16.75
C ARG A 251 -3.61 0.32 -18.02
N HIS A 252 -3.06 0.69 -19.16
CA HIS A 252 -3.38 0.08 -20.44
C HIS A 252 -3.26 -1.45 -20.38
N ASP A 253 -2.13 -1.96 -19.90
CA ASP A 253 -1.81 -3.39 -19.87
C ASP A 253 -2.76 -4.17 -18.93
N HIS A 254 -3.14 -3.58 -17.80
CA HIS A 254 -4.17 -4.13 -16.92
C HIS A 254 -5.57 -4.10 -17.55
N GLY A 255 -5.87 -3.07 -18.33
CA GLY A 255 -7.11 -3.00 -19.12
C GLY A 255 -7.16 -4.06 -20.21
N MET A 256 -6.03 -4.36 -20.85
CA MET A 256 -5.93 -5.43 -21.86
C MET A 256 -6.00 -6.82 -21.24
N ALA A 257 -5.55 -7.00 -20.01
CA ALA A 257 -5.68 -8.23 -19.26
C ALA A 257 -7.11 -8.49 -18.73
N ASP A 258 -8.00 -7.47 -18.74
CA ASP A 258 -9.38 -7.61 -18.25
C ASP A 258 -10.11 -8.74 -18.96
N ASN A 259 -10.77 -9.59 -18.18
CA ASN A 259 -11.45 -10.81 -18.62
C ASN A 259 -10.54 -11.91 -19.19
N GLN A 260 -9.22 -11.82 -19.06
CA GLN A 260 -8.34 -12.96 -19.35
C GLN A 260 -8.63 -14.07 -18.35
N ILE A 261 -8.87 -15.29 -18.87
CA ILE A 261 -9.18 -16.50 -18.09
C ILE A 261 -8.05 -17.51 -18.28
N VAL A 262 -7.53 -18.03 -17.18
CA VAL A 262 -6.48 -19.08 -17.16
C VAL A 262 -6.80 -20.09 -16.06
N ASP A 263 -6.18 -21.27 -16.08
CA ASP A 263 -6.25 -22.19 -14.97
C ASP A 263 -5.61 -21.56 -13.71
N TYR A 264 -6.08 -21.94 -12.52
CA TYR A 264 -5.66 -21.25 -11.30
C TYR A 264 -4.14 -21.25 -11.08
N ASP A 265 -3.44 -22.29 -11.54
CA ASP A 265 -1.99 -22.49 -11.44
C ASP A 265 -1.20 -21.87 -12.61
N GLN A 266 -1.87 -21.28 -13.60
CA GLN A 266 -1.22 -20.63 -14.74
C GLN A 266 -1.17 -19.10 -14.57
N PRO A 267 -0.07 -18.43 -14.98
CA PRO A 267 0.03 -16.99 -14.87
C PRO A 267 -0.80 -16.28 -15.97
N PHE A 268 -1.29 -15.07 -15.63
CA PHE A 268 -1.80 -14.11 -16.60
C PHE A 268 -0.66 -13.46 -17.37
N ASP A 269 -0.94 -13.00 -18.59
CA ASP A 269 -0.07 -12.09 -19.35
C ASP A 269 -0.55 -10.66 -19.20
N VAL A 270 0.29 -9.81 -18.63
CA VAL A 270 0.00 -8.39 -18.38
C VAL A 270 1.12 -7.54 -18.96
N GLY A 271 0.88 -7.00 -20.15
CA GLY A 271 1.90 -6.20 -20.86
C GLY A 271 3.20 -6.96 -21.16
N GLY A 272 3.12 -8.28 -21.40
CA GLY A 272 4.28 -9.15 -21.63
C GLY A 272 4.94 -9.69 -20.37
N TYR A 273 4.48 -9.29 -19.17
CA TYR A 273 4.94 -9.87 -17.90
C TYR A 273 3.98 -10.95 -17.41
N LYS A 274 4.53 -11.95 -16.73
CA LYS A 274 3.74 -13.01 -16.12
C LYS A 274 3.42 -12.67 -14.66
N MET A 275 2.15 -12.82 -14.29
CA MET A 275 1.66 -12.55 -12.94
C MET A 275 0.66 -13.63 -12.54
N MET A 276 0.84 -14.28 -11.39
CA MET A 276 -0.13 -15.27 -10.91
C MET A 276 -1.46 -14.62 -10.52
N PHE A 277 -1.42 -13.35 -10.03
CA PHE A 277 -2.60 -12.56 -9.67
C PHE A 277 -2.25 -11.07 -9.62
N PRO A 278 -3.23 -10.16 -9.59
CA PRO A 278 -2.97 -8.73 -9.42
C PRO A 278 -2.20 -8.43 -8.13
N GLY A 279 -1.05 -7.76 -8.27
CA GLY A 279 -0.15 -7.46 -7.15
C GLY A 279 0.94 -8.51 -6.91
N ASP A 280 1.00 -9.56 -7.72
CA ASP A 280 2.05 -10.57 -7.64
C ASP A 280 3.29 -10.14 -8.43
N GLY A 281 4.42 -10.05 -7.73
CA GLY A 281 5.75 -9.79 -8.32
C GLY A 281 6.68 -11.01 -8.35
N SER A 282 6.21 -12.20 -7.99
CA SER A 282 7.03 -13.41 -7.82
C SER A 282 7.69 -13.87 -9.13
N LEU A 283 7.03 -13.62 -10.26
CA LEU A 283 7.51 -13.97 -11.60
C LEU A 283 8.28 -12.83 -12.29
N GLY A 284 8.73 -11.82 -11.55
CA GLY A 284 9.59 -10.74 -12.03
C GLY A 284 8.85 -9.57 -12.67
N ALA A 285 7.53 -9.43 -12.46
CA ALA A 285 6.79 -8.25 -12.89
C ALA A 285 7.35 -6.98 -12.23
N PRO A 286 7.59 -5.91 -13.00
CA PRO A 286 8.22 -4.70 -12.50
C PRO A 286 7.27 -3.89 -11.60
N GLY A 287 7.85 -3.05 -10.74
CA GLY A 287 7.08 -2.24 -9.78
C GLY A 287 6.00 -1.36 -10.40
N HIS A 288 6.19 -0.92 -11.66
CA HIS A 288 5.17 -0.12 -12.34
C HIS A 288 3.91 -0.93 -12.69
N GLU A 289 3.95 -2.25 -12.74
CA GLU A 289 2.78 -3.11 -12.89
C GLU A 289 2.15 -3.47 -11.53
N LEU A 290 2.92 -3.42 -10.44
CA LEU A 290 2.48 -3.81 -9.11
C LEU A 290 1.86 -2.67 -8.31
N TYR A 291 2.55 -1.49 -8.27
CA TYR A 291 2.20 -0.41 -7.35
C TYR A 291 0.84 0.22 -7.64
N ASN A 292 0.03 0.43 -6.57
CA ASN A 292 -1.32 0.97 -6.66
C ASN A 292 -2.26 0.18 -7.59
N CYS A 293 -2.00 -1.08 -7.85
CA CYS A 293 -2.94 -1.94 -8.57
C CYS A 293 -4.25 -2.04 -7.75
N ARG A 294 -5.40 -2.08 -8.46
CA ARG A 294 -6.74 -2.21 -7.87
C ARG A 294 -7.53 -3.32 -8.57
N CYS A 295 -6.83 -4.09 -9.40
CA CYS A 295 -7.40 -5.25 -10.06
C CYS A 295 -7.59 -6.38 -9.07
N THR A 296 -8.48 -7.28 -9.36
CA THR A 296 -8.72 -8.47 -8.55
C THR A 296 -8.81 -9.70 -9.42
N VAL A 297 -8.62 -10.86 -8.81
CA VAL A 297 -8.88 -12.16 -9.42
C VAL A 297 -10.22 -12.68 -8.90
N VAL A 298 -11.02 -13.27 -9.79
CA VAL A 298 -12.24 -13.97 -9.42
C VAL A 298 -12.25 -15.37 -10.04
N ASN A 299 -13.06 -16.27 -9.50
CA ASN A 299 -13.29 -17.55 -10.12
C ASN A 299 -14.02 -17.35 -11.48
N ALA A 300 -13.68 -18.12 -12.50
CA ALA A 300 -14.23 -18.01 -13.85
C ALA A 300 -14.94 -19.29 -14.32
N THR A 301 -15.27 -20.17 -13.41
CA THR A 301 -16.09 -21.35 -13.73
C THR A 301 -17.57 -20.98 -13.78
N ASP A 302 -18.38 -21.79 -14.44
CA ASP A 302 -19.86 -21.63 -14.46
C ASP A 302 -20.45 -21.68 -13.05
N ASP A 303 -19.71 -22.20 -12.09
CA ASP A 303 -20.01 -22.25 -10.67
C ASP A 303 -20.15 -20.85 -10.02
N ASP A 304 -19.49 -19.82 -10.58
CA ASP A 304 -19.65 -18.42 -10.11
C ASP A 304 -21.10 -17.95 -10.21
N LEU A 305 -21.83 -18.36 -11.25
CA LEU A 305 -23.23 -18.02 -11.45
C LEU A 305 -24.13 -18.76 -10.45
N GLU A 306 -23.73 -19.95 -9.99
CA GLU A 306 -24.43 -20.69 -8.95
C GLU A 306 -24.10 -20.17 -7.55
N ALA A 307 -22.88 -19.70 -7.32
CA ALA A 307 -22.49 -19.09 -6.05
C ALA A 307 -23.31 -17.82 -5.70
N GLU A 308 -23.80 -17.09 -6.70
CA GLU A 308 -24.65 -15.91 -6.51
C GLU A 308 -26.13 -16.23 -6.24
N ARG A 309 -26.56 -17.48 -6.46
CA ARG A 309 -27.98 -17.87 -6.22
C ARG A 309 -28.22 -18.04 -4.72
N HIS A 310 -29.38 -17.56 -4.27
CA HIS A 310 -29.83 -17.71 -2.87
C HIS A 310 -30.28 -19.13 -2.50
N MET A 311 -30.46 -19.99 -3.49
CA MET A 311 -30.89 -21.38 -3.34
C MET A 311 -29.90 -22.31 -4.02
N MET A 312 -29.61 -23.43 -3.40
CA MET A 312 -28.76 -24.48 -3.95
C MET A 312 -29.52 -25.81 -4.03
N ARG A 313 -29.17 -26.65 -5.01
CA ARG A 313 -29.67 -28.02 -5.10
C ARG A 313 -28.76 -28.92 -4.26
N VAL A 314 -29.31 -29.58 -3.27
CA VAL A 314 -28.63 -30.57 -2.45
C VAL A 314 -29.28 -31.93 -2.69
N LYS A 315 -28.47 -32.97 -2.92
CA LYS A 315 -28.97 -34.33 -3.02
C LYS A 315 -29.25 -34.84 -1.62
N ASN A 316 -30.52 -35.18 -1.32
CA ASN A 316 -30.88 -35.81 -0.08
C ASN A 316 -30.23 -37.20 -0.01
N PRO A 317 -29.36 -37.47 0.99
CA PRO A 317 -28.63 -38.73 1.07
C PRO A 317 -29.56 -39.95 1.35
N GLU A 318 -30.75 -39.71 1.92
CA GLU A 318 -31.69 -40.78 2.24
C GLU A 318 -32.60 -41.12 1.07
N THR A 319 -33.07 -40.12 0.33
CA THR A 319 -34.03 -40.32 -0.78
C THR A 319 -33.35 -40.35 -2.14
N GLY A 320 -32.14 -39.83 -2.26
CA GLY A 320 -31.45 -39.67 -3.53
C GLY A 320 -31.98 -38.56 -4.44
N GLU A 321 -33.02 -37.85 -4.01
CA GLU A 321 -33.65 -36.76 -4.75
C GLU A 321 -32.94 -35.43 -4.50
N TYR A 322 -33.09 -34.48 -5.46
CA TYR A 322 -32.49 -33.15 -5.33
C TYR A 322 -33.53 -32.19 -4.72
N GLU A 323 -33.19 -31.61 -3.58
CA GLU A 323 -33.97 -30.59 -2.88
C GLU A 323 -33.34 -29.21 -3.06
N LEU A 324 -34.19 -28.16 -3.18
CA LEU A 324 -33.75 -26.76 -3.15
C LEU A 324 -33.67 -26.30 -1.69
N VAL A 325 -32.46 -26.07 -1.22
CA VAL A 325 -32.23 -25.54 0.12
C VAL A 325 -31.71 -24.10 0.03
N LYS A 326 -32.04 -23.29 1.04
CA LYS A 326 -31.49 -21.94 1.15
C LYS A 326 -29.99 -22.01 1.37
N LYS A 327 -29.25 -21.30 0.53
CA LYS A 327 -27.80 -21.17 0.69
C LYS A 327 -27.50 -20.43 1.99
N LYS A 328 -26.56 -20.96 2.79
CA LYS A 328 -26.05 -20.25 3.98
C LYS A 328 -25.39 -18.95 3.56
N SER A 329 -25.54 -17.90 4.36
CA SER A 329 -24.74 -16.68 4.20
C SER A 329 -23.30 -16.92 4.62
N TYR A 330 -22.37 -16.07 4.17
CA TYR A 330 -20.97 -16.14 4.60
C TYR A 330 -20.85 -16.06 6.13
N LYS A 331 -21.67 -15.22 6.78
CA LYS A 331 -21.67 -15.09 8.23
C LYS A 331 -22.06 -16.39 8.93
N GLU A 332 -23.16 -17.04 8.49
CA GLU A 332 -23.62 -18.32 9.04
C GLU A 332 -22.55 -19.39 8.87
N TRP A 333 -21.96 -19.50 7.68
CA TRP A 333 -20.87 -20.43 7.38
C TRP A 333 -19.65 -20.16 8.28
N TYR A 334 -19.24 -18.89 8.41
CA TYR A 334 -18.09 -18.50 9.24
C TYR A 334 -18.30 -18.83 10.72
N ASP A 335 -19.49 -18.53 11.27
CA ASP A 335 -19.83 -18.78 12.66
C ASP A 335 -19.86 -20.30 12.96
N GLU A 336 -20.37 -21.12 12.03
CA GLU A 336 -20.34 -22.59 12.15
C GLU A 336 -18.90 -23.13 12.15
N LYS A 337 -18.07 -22.69 11.21
CA LYS A 337 -16.66 -23.11 11.15
C LYS A 337 -15.91 -22.70 12.41
N LYS A 338 -16.17 -21.49 12.92
CA LYS A 338 -15.55 -20.99 14.13
C LYS A 338 -15.96 -21.80 15.38
N ALA A 339 -17.16 -22.34 15.41
CA ALA A 339 -17.63 -23.16 16.53
C ALA A 339 -16.99 -24.56 16.57
N GLN A 340 -16.30 -24.98 15.52
CA GLN A 340 -15.60 -26.27 15.44
C GLN A 340 -14.19 -26.21 16.05
N TYR A 341 -13.69 -25.01 16.36
CA TYR A 341 -12.38 -24.74 16.99
C TYR A 341 -12.52 -24.11 18.38
#